data_56d70b136cf611ed21d801cd5d12f7cd
#
_entry.id   56d70b136cf611ed21d801cd5d12f7cd
#
_cell.length_a   1.000
_cell.length_b   1.000
_cell.length_c   1.000
_cell.angle_alpha   90.00
_cell.angle_beta   90.00
_cell.angle_gamma   90.00
#
_symmetry.space_group_name_H-M   'P 1'
#
loop_
_entity.id
_entity.type
_entity.pdbx_description
1 polymer ?
#
loop_
_entity_poly.entity_id
_entity_poly.type
_entity_poly.pdbx_seq_one_letter_code
_entity_poly.pdbx_strand_id
1 'polypeptide(L)'
;MGFKMGIVGLPNVGKSTLFNALTRTAAAQAANFPFCTIEPNVGDVAVPDTRLPRLAGIAKSRQVIPARMTFVDIAGLVQGASRGEGLGNQFLANIRETDAIAHVLRCFEDGDVTHVDGHVDPIADAEVIETELMLSDLESIERRLQTITRKLRGGDKEAIQQERLLKLAQEMLEAGKPARLAEVADDDRKAWTMLQLLTTKPVLYVCNVEEGAAATGNAQSARVAEMAAAQGAAHVVISARIEEEIAQLDAEEAALFLDEMGLEEAGLDRLIRAGYDLLGLQTYFTVGPKEARAWTIPRGTRAPQAAGVIHGDFERGFIRAETIAYDDYVSLGGEAAAKDAGRMRVEGKGYEVKDGDVLHFLFNA
;
A
#
# COMPACT_ATOMS: atom_id res chain seq x y z
N MET A 1 -5.50 5.50 -11.65
CA MET A 1 -5.32 6.02 -10.28
C MET A 1 -4.35 5.09 -9.57
N GLY A 2 -3.26 5.62 -9.01
CA GLY A 2 -2.30 4.83 -8.21
C GLY A 2 -2.81 4.64 -6.80
N PHE A 3 -2.44 3.54 -6.16
CA PHE A 3 -2.71 3.30 -4.74
C PHE A 3 -1.70 4.07 -3.89
N LYS A 4 -2.20 4.78 -2.87
CA LYS A 4 -1.39 5.68 -2.04
C LYS A 4 -1.28 5.14 -0.62
N MET A 5 -0.06 5.02 -0.11
CA MET A 5 0.23 4.71 1.29
C MET A 5 0.80 5.94 1.98
N GLY A 6 0.15 6.38 3.06
CA GLY A 6 0.65 7.48 3.88
C GLY A 6 1.68 6.99 4.91
N ILE A 7 2.86 7.58 4.93
CA ILE A 7 3.86 7.30 5.95
C ILE A 7 3.63 8.25 7.13
N VAL A 8 3.31 7.68 8.28
CA VAL A 8 3.08 8.43 9.53
C VAL A 8 4.04 7.95 10.62
N GLY A 9 4.26 8.76 11.63
CA GLY A 9 5.07 8.43 12.80
C GLY A 9 5.35 9.69 13.63
N LEU A 10 5.68 9.49 14.88
CA LEU A 10 6.12 10.57 15.77
C LEU A 10 7.45 11.19 15.28
N PRO A 11 7.83 12.36 15.79
CA PRO A 11 9.15 12.91 15.51
C PRO A 11 10.28 11.96 15.90
N ASN A 12 11.37 11.97 15.14
CA ASN A 12 12.60 11.22 15.42
C ASN A 12 12.48 9.67 15.41
N VAL A 13 11.46 9.12 14.75
CA VAL A 13 11.30 7.66 14.55
C VAL A 13 12.04 7.12 13.31
N GLY A 14 12.69 8.00 12.52
CA GLY A 14 13.36 7.64 11.27
C GLY A 14 12.46 7.77 10.01
N LYS A 15 11.28 8.39 10.13
CA LYS A 15 10.33 8.56 9.04
C LYS A 15 10.92 9.26 7.83
N SER A 16 11.62 10.40 8.02
CA SER A 16 12.23 11.17 6.94
C SER A 16 13.40 10.43 6.28
N THR A 17 14.19 9.69 7.06
CA THR A 17 15.27 8.83 6.54
C THR A 17 14.70 7.75 5.63
N LEU A 18 13.64 7.07 6.08
CA LEU A 18 12.93 6.06 5.29
C LEU A 18 12.34 6.66 4.00
N PHE A 19 11.68 7.81 4.10
CA PHE A 19 11.09 8.48 2.94
C PHE A 19 12.17 8.96 1.95
N ASN A 20 13.32 9.44 2.43
CA ASN A 20 14.44 9.81 1.58
C ASN A 20 15.00 8.60 0.83
N ALA A 21 15.14 7.45 1.49
CA ALA A 21 15.55 6.22 0.83
C ALA A 21 14.56 5.80 -0.27
N LEU A 22 13.25 5.83 0.02
CA LEU A 22 12.19 5.57 -0.97
C LEU A 22 12.27 6.53 -2.17
N THR A 23 12.44 7.82 -1.93
CA THR A 23 12.49 8.84 -3.00
C THR A 23 13.77 8.77 -3.84
N ARG A 24 14.91 8.41 -3.23
CA ARG A 24 16.15 8.15 -3.97
C ARG A 24 16.00 6.92 -4.87
N THR A 25 15.45 5.84 -4.36
CA THR A 25 15.14 4.64 -5.13
C THR A 25 14.18 4.98 -6.28
N ALA A 26 13.13 5.77 -6.02
CA ALA A 26 12.20 6.25 -7.05
C ALA A 26 12.90 7.09 -8.11
N ALA A 27 13.79 8.01 -7.74
CA ALA A 27 14.53 8.86 -8.66
C ALA A 27 15.52 8.07 -9.52
N ALA A 28 16.25 7.11 -8.95
CA ALA A 28 17.13 6.22 -9.69
C ALA A 28 16.35 5.37 -10.70
N GLN A 29 15.17 4.88 -10.34
CA GLN A 29 14.27 4.17 -11.24
C GLN A 29 13.69 5.10 -12.33
N ALA A 30 13.34 6.34 -11.98
CA ALA A 30 12.76 7.34 -12.91
C ALA A 30 13.74 7.73 -14.01
N ALA A 31 15.05 7.73 -13.76
CA ALA A 31 16.06 7.99 -14.78
C ALA A 31 15.99 6.98 -15.96
N ASN A 32 15.45 5.81 -15.72
CA ASN A 32 15.26 4.75 -16.71
C ASN A 32 13.88 4.76 -17.36
N PHE A 33 12.92 5.57 -16.88
CA PHE A 33 11.53 5.58 -17.37
C PHE A 33 11.04 7.02 -17.61
N PRO A 34 10.58 7.36 -18.84
CA PRO A 34 9.96 8.66 -19.12
C PRO A 34 8.59 8.76 -18.40
N PHE A 35 8.25 9.98 -17.95
CA PHE A 35 6.97 10.36 -17.32
C PHE A 35 6.86 10.12 -15.79
N CYS A 36 7.95 10.02 -15.03
CA CYS A 36 7.88 10.09 -13.58
C CYS A 36 7.85 11.54 -13.12
N THR A 37 6.78 11.95 -12.46
CA THR A 37 6.66 13.27 -11.83
C THR A 37 7.27 13.19 -10.43
N ILE A 38 8.17 14.10 -10.09
CA ILE A 38 8.71 14.23 -8.73
C ILE A 38 7.90 15.34 -8.06
N GLU A 39 7.00 14.96 -7.15
CA GLU A 39 6.27 15.90 -6.31
C GLU A 39 6.90 15.94 -4.92
N PRO A 40 6.95 17.10 -4.25
CA PRO A 40 7.40 17.17 -2.86
C PRO A 40 6.55 16.24 -1.98
N ASN A 41 7.19 15.48 -1.10
CA ASN A 41 6.55 14.53 -0.18
C ASN A 41 5.80 13.37 -0.84
N VAL A 42 6.04 13.08 -2.13
CA VAL A 42 5.48 11.95 -2.85
C VAL A 42 6.60 11.11 -3.46
N GLY A 43 6.66 9.83 -3.12
CA GLY A 43 7.58 8.84 -3.67
C GLY A 43 6.81 7.79 -4.47
N ASP A 44 7.01 7.75 -5.79
CA ASP A 44 6.40 6.75 -6.65
C ASP A 44 7.43 5.67 -7.00
N VAL A 45 7.32 4.50 -6.37
CA VAL A 45 8.31 3.42 -6.41
C VAL A 45 7.81 2.20 -7.19
N ALA A 46 8.73 1.49 -7.85
CA ALA A 46 8.39 0.23 -8.49
C ALA A 46 8.08 -0.85 -7.44
N VAL A 47 7.07 -1.65 -7.73
CA VAL A 47 6.77 -2.85 -6.95
C VAL A 47 7.76 -3.94 -7.35
N PRO A 48 8.55 -4.49 -6.41
CA PRO A 48 9.50 -5.54 -6.69
C PRO A 48 8.79 -6.82 -7.18
N ASP A 49 9.07 -7.21 -8.41
CA ASP A 49 8.49 -8.42 -9.03
C ASP A 49 9.47 -9.06 -9.99
N THR A 50 10.03 -10.19 -9.62
CA THR A 50 11.02 -10.94 -10.40
C THR A 50 10.44 -11.58 -11.67
N ARG A 51 9.11 -11.66 -11.77
CA ARG A 51 8.40 -12.26 -12.91
C ARG A 51 8.51 -11.40 -14.16
N LEU A 52 8.43 -10.08 -14.00
CA LEU A 52 8.41 -9.15 -15.13
C LEU A 52 9.70 -9.17 -15.97
N PRO A 53 10.92 -9.10 -15.41
CA PRO A 53 12.15 -9.24 -16.17
C PRO A 53 12.26 -10.57 -16.91
N ARG A 54 11.77 -11.66 -16.32
CA ARG A 54 11.78 -12.99 -16.92
C ARG A 54 10.87 -13.07 -18.13
N LEU A 55 9.66 -12.52 -18.04
CA LEU A 55 8.72 -12.40 -19.16
C LEU A 55 9.31 -11.54 -20.28
N ALA A 56 9.89 -10.39 -19.94
CA ALA A 56 10.53 -9.49 -20.88
C ALA A 56 11.70 -10.14 -21.62
N GLY A 57 12.51 -10.94 -20.93
CA GLY A 57 13.62 -11.69 -21.52
C GLY A 57 13.15 -12.71 -22.57
N ILE A 58 12.07 -13.46 -22.28
CA ILE A 58 11.47 -14.43 -23.21
C ILE A 58 10.90 -13.73 -24.44
N ALA A 59 10.15 -12.65 -24.24
CA ALA A 59 9.53 -11.89 -25.34
C ALA A 59 10.52 -10.96 -26.07
N LYS A 60 11.73 -10.81 -25.55
CA LYS A 60 12.75 -9.85 -26.05
C LYS A 60 12.19 -8.43 -26.12
N SER A 61 11.46 -8.05 -25.08
CA SER A 61 10.83 -6.73 -24.96
C SER A 61 11.86 -5.62 -24.90
N ARG A 62 11.63 -4.52 -25.62
CA ARG A 62 12.54 -3.37 -25.63
C ARG A 62 12.44 -2.52 -24.38
N GLN A 63 11.27 -2.49 -23.75
CA GLN A 63 10.98 -1.75 -22.53
C GLN A 63 10.39 -2.69 -21.48
N VAL A 64 10.76 -2.46 -20.23
CA VAL A 64 10.25 -3.21 -19.05
C VAL A 64 9.67 -2.19 -18.09
N ILE A 65 8.35 -2.21 -17.90
CA ILE A 65 7.65 -1.19 -17.10
C ILE A 65 7.03 -1.88 -15.87
N PRO A 66 7.58 -1.68 -14.67
CA PRO A 66 7.06 -2.28 -13.44
C PRO A 66 5.73 -1.66 -13.01
N ALA A 67 4.98 -2.39 -12.20
CA ALA A 67 3.90 -1.83 -11.40
C ALA A 67 4.48 -0.81 -10.41
N ARG A 68 3.69 0.18 -10.02
CA ARG A 68 4.16 1.25 -9.12
C ARG A 68 3.20 1.44 -7.96
N MET A 69 3.75 1.85 -6.84
CA MET A 69 3.03 2.22 -5.63
C MET A 69 3.50 3.59 -5.16
N THR A 70 2.56 4.41 -4.74
CA THR A 70 2.84 5.77 -4.30
C THR A 70 2.90 5.84 -2.78
N PHE A 71 3.99 6.36 -2.24
CA PHE A 71 4.14 6.69 -0.82
C PHE A 71 4.05 8.20 -0.65
N VAL A 72 3.35 8.64 0.40
CA VAL A 72 3.19 10.05 0.74
C VAL A 72 3.78 10.29 2.11
N ASP A 73 4.79 11.15 2.21
CA ASP A 73 5.30 11.58 3.52
C ASP A 73 4.32 12.55 4.17
N ILE A 74 3.72 12.09 5.25
CA ILE A 74 2.78 12.90 6.02
C ILE A 74 3.55 13.49 7.20
N ALA A 75 3.67 14.81 7.25
CA ALA A 75 4.39 15.52 8.30
C ALA A 75 3.96 15.04 9.70
N GLY A 76 4.94 14.84 10.59
CA GLY A 76 4.73 14.20 11.87
C GLY A 76 3.62 14.83 12.72
N LEU A 77 2.87 13.99 13.40
CA LEU A 77 1.84 14.37 14.34
C LEU A 77 2.50 14.90 15.62
N VAL A 78 2.01 16.03 16.12
CA VAL A 78 2.26 16.48 17.49
C VAL A 78 1.00 16.17 18.30
N GLN A 79 1.15 15.65 19.52
CA GLN A 79 0.05 15.37 20.44
C GLN A 79 -0.91 16.58 20.54
N GLY A 80 -2.22 16.33 20.44
CA GLY A 80 -3.25 17.38 20.42
C GLY A 80 -3.59 17.92 19.03
N ALA A 81 -3.17 17.27 17.95
CA ALA A 81 -3.43 17.69 16.59
C ALA A 81 -4.93 17.71 16.22
N SER A 82 -5.74 16.87 16.83
CA SER A 82 -7.21 16.86 16.66
C SER A 82 -7.88 18.11 17.24
N ARG A 83 -7.26 18.78 18.22
CA ARG A 83 -7.79 19.98 18.88
C ARG A 83 -7.13 21.29 18.43
N GLY A 84 -6.10 21.20 17.57
CA GLY A 84 -5.28 22.33 17.15
C GLY A 84 -5.72 22.97 15.85
N GLU A 85 -5.56 24.29 15.75
CA GLU A 85 -5.66 25.03 14.48
C GLU A 85 -4.36 24.82 13.68
N GLY A 86 -4.47 24.51 12.37
CA GLY A 86 -3.36 24.54 11.43
C GLY A 86 -2.76 23.17 11.08
N LEU A 87 -1.55 22.85 11.54
CA LEU A 87 -0.77 21.68 11.09
C LEU A 87 -1.45 20.32 11.36
N GLY A 88 -2.18 20.18 12.48
CA GLY A 88 -2.90 18.94 12.79
C GLY A 88 -4.04 18.64 11.80
N ASN A 89 -4.79 19.64 11.40
CA ASN A 89 -5.86 19.48 10.41
C ASN A 89 -5.30 19.10 9.02
N GLN A 90 -4.13 19.64 8.66
CA GLN A 90 -3.45 19.29 7.41
C GLN A 90 -2.94 17.84 7.44
N PHE A 91 -2.38 17.40 8.56
CA PHE A 91 -1.99 16.00 8.78
C PHE A 91 -3.16 15.03 8.55
N LEU A 92 -4.30 15.28 9.21
CA LEU A 92 -5.50 14.46 9.08
C LEU A 92 -6.09 14.49 7.66
N ALA A 93 -6.02 15.65 6.97
CA ALA A 93 -6.44 15.78 5.58
C ALA A 93 -5.56 14.93 4.64
N ASN A 94 -4.24 14.97 4.82
CA ASN A 94 -3.31 14.17 4.03
C ASN A 94 -3.55 12.66 4.22
N ILE A 95 -3.80 12.20 5.46
CA ILE A 95 -4.16 10.80 5.70
C ILE A 95 -5.46 10.42 4.97
N ARG A 96 -6.47 11.30 4.91
CA ARG A 96 -7.73 11.01 4.20
C ARG A 96 -7.52 10.68 2.73
N GLU A 97 -6.52 11.29 2.08
CA GLU A 97 -6.21 11.09 0.67
C GLU A 97 -5.43 9.79 0.37
N THR A 98 -5.03 9.04 1.38
CA THR A 98 -4.32 7.76 1.23
C THR A 98 -5.27 6.57 1.36
N ASP A 99 -4.86 5.41 0.82
CA ASP A 99 -5.62 4.16 0.87
C ASP A 99 -5.25 3.29 2.08
N ALA A 100 -4.01 3.43 2.58
CA ALA A 100 -3.48 2.73 3.74
C ALA A 100 -2.45 3.60 4.47
N ILE A 101 -2.08 3.19 5.69
CA ILE A 101 -1.13 3.87 6.55
C ILE A 101 0.07 2.95 6.79
N ALA A 102 1.29 3.43 6.50
CA ALA A 102 2.55 2.87 6.97
C ALA A 102 2.94 3.62 8.26
N HIS A 103 2.75 2.99 9.40
CA HIS A 103 3.02 3.58 10.70
C HIS A 103 4.42 3.23 11.17
N VAL A 104 5.35 4.18 11.05
CA VAL A 104 6.76 4.03 11.43
C VAL A 104 6.90 4.19 12.94
N LEU A 105 7.43 3.15 13.58
CA LEU A 105 7.66 3.07 15.02
C LEU A 105 9.15 2.97 15.31
N ARG A 106 9.61 3.72 16.32
CA ARG A 106 10.98 3.67 16.78
C ARG A 106 11.19 2.43 17.65
N CYS A 107 11.96 1.49 17.14
CA CYS A 107 12.34 0.26 17.84
C CYS A 107 13.86 0.18 18.09
N PHE A 108 14.56 1.32 18.12
CA PHE A 108 15.99 1.42 18.37
C PHE A 108 16.28 2.42 19.49
N GLU A 109 17.37 2.19 20.23
CA GLU A 109 17.90 3.16 21.18
C GLU A 109 19.08 3.89 20.55
N ASP A 110 19.09 5.21 20.67
CA ASP A 110 20.17 6.07 20.20
C ASP A 110 20.27 7.26 21.16
N GLY A 111 21.41 7.36 21.85
CA GLY A 111 21.65 8.41 22.86
C GLY A 111 21.74 9.81 22.27
N ASP A 112 22.02 9.95 20.98
CA ASP A 112 22.12 11.22 20.26
C ASP A 112 20.76 11.69 19.71
N VAL A 113 19.76 10.79 19.69
CA VAL A 113 18.42 11.07 19.19
C VAL A 113 17.42 11.10 20.36
N THR A 114 16.99 12.30 20.74
CA THR A 114 16.02 12.47 21.84
C THR A 114 14.66 11.88 21.47
N HIS A 115 14.11 11.01 22.32
CA HIS A 115 12.71 10.59 22.23
C HIS A 115 11.79 11.66 22.80
N VAL A 116 10.58 11.81 22.27
CA VAL A 116 9.59 12.83 22.70
C VAL A 116 9.26 12.64 24.21
N ASP A 117 9.11 11.40 24.65
CA ASP A 117 8.75 11.04 26.04
C ASP A 117 9.96 10.56 26.89
N GLY A 118 11.18 10.72 26.36
CA GLY A 118 12.42 10.40 27.10
C GLY A 118 12.77 8.91 27.19
N HIS A 119 11.93 7.99 26.70
CA HIS A 119 12.19 6.55 26.60
C HIS A 119 11.51 5.97 25.35
N VAL A 120 12.06 4.89 24.81
CA VAL A 120 11.53 4.24 23.62
C VAL A 120 10.43 3.25 24.03
N ASP A 121 9.19 3.53 23.64
CA ASP A 121 8.06 2.59 23.76
C ASP A 121 7.21 2.63 22.47
N PRO A 122 7.48 1.75 21.51
CA PRO A 122 6.76 1.76 20.23
C PRO A 122 5.25 1.48 20.36
N ILE A 123 4.81 0.84 21.44
CA ILE A 123 3.37 0.60 21.66
C ILE A 123 2.69 1.88 22.09
N ALA A 124 3.27 2.60 23.06
CA ALA A 124 2.76 3.91 23.49
C ALA A 124 2.77 4.91 22.32
N ASP A 125 3.83 4.92 21.50
CA ASP A 125 3.93 5.76 20.30
C ASP A 125 2.81 5.45 19.29
N ALA A 126 2.49 4.16 19.10
CA ALA A 126 1.39 3.76 18.23
C ALA A 126 0.03 4.22 18.76
N GLU A 127 -0.20 4.11 20.07
CA GLU A 127 -1.44 4.53 20.72
C GLU A 127 -1.67 6.04 20.63
N VAL A 128 -0.62 6.86 20.67
CA VAL A 128 -0.73 8.32 20.53
C VAL A 128 -1.34 8.67 19.17
N ILE A 129 -0.80 8.14 18.07
CA ILE A 129 -1.33 8.43 16.71
C ILE A 129 -2.73 7.83 16.55
N GLU A 130 -2.94 6.60 16.98
CA GLU A 130 -4.25 5.94 16.88
C GLU A 130 -5.34 6.75 17.61
N THR A 131 -5.03 7.26 18.82
CA THR A 131 -5.96 8.09 19.61
C THR A 131 -6.34 9.36 18.86
N GLU A 132 -5.39 10.06 18.26
CA GLU A 132 -5.69 11.28 17.49
C GLU A 132 -6.58 10.99 16.26
N LEU A 133 -6.34 9.86 15.58
CA LEU A 133 -7.20 9.44 14.46
C LEU A 133 -8.61 9.10 14.93
N MET A 134 -8.75 8.39 16.06
CA MET A 134 -10.05 8.05 16.66
C MET A 134 -10.83 9.29 17.09
N LEU A 135 -10.18 10.26 17.73
CA LEU A 135 -10.81 11.52 18.14
C LEU A 135 -11.32 12.31 16.92
N SER A 136 -10.52 12.40 15.84
CA SER A 136 -10.92 13.05 14.60
C SER A 136 -12.13 12.38 13.95
N ASP A 137 -12.18 11.04 13.98
CA ASP A 137 -13.29 10.29 13.43
C ASP A 137 -14.57 10.47 14.28
N LEU A 138 -14.47 10.44 15.61
CA LEU A 138 -15.61 10.73 16.50
C LEU A 138 -16.24 12.09 16.19
N GLU A 139 -15.42 13.13 16.07
CA GLU A 139 -15.89 14.47 15.72
C GLU A 139 -16.59 14.52 14.34
N SER A 140 -16.02 13.79 13.37
CA SER A 140 -16.61 13.64 12.03
C SER A 140 -17.97 12.92 12.07
N ILE A 141 -18.05 11.82 12.85
CA ILE A 141 -19.26 11.02 13.03
C ILE A 141 -20.36 11.85 13.68
N GLU A 142 -20.07 12.55 14.77
CA GLU A 142 -21.05 13.41 15.46
C GLU A 142 -21.67 14.45 14.52
N ARG A 143 -20.85 15.17 13.76
CA ARG A 143 -21.31 16.14 12.77
C ARG A 143 -22.20 15.51 11.71
N ARG A 144 -21.85 14.33 11.21
CA ARG A 144 -22.63 13.61 10.19
C ARG A 144 -23.96 13.12 10.73
N LEU A 145 -24.01 12.58 11.94
CA LEU A 145 -25.24 12.12 12.57
C LEU A 145 -26.22 13.28 12.77
N GLN A 146 -25.74 14.46 13.12
CA GLN A 146 -26.60 15.67 13.22
C GLN A 146 -27.20 16.06 11.87
N THR A 147 -26.42 15.99 10.79
CA THR A 147 -26.85 16.42 9.44
C THR A 147 -27.80 15.43 8.77
N ILE A 148 -27.65 14.12 9.03
CA ILE A 148 -28.43 13.07 8.38
C ILE A 148 -29.88 12.98 8.91
N THR A 149 -30.17 13.56 10.09
CA THR A 149 -31.45 13.44 10.79
C THR A 149 -32.67 13.82 9.92
N ARG A 150 -32.53 14.81 9.03
CA ARG A 150 -33.63 15.22 8.14
C ARG A 150 -33.97 14.15 7.10
N LYS A 151 -32.95 13.48 6.52
CA LYS A 151 -33.12 12.39 5.55
C LYS A 151 -33.71 11.15 6.18
N LEU A 152 -33.33 10.85 7.42
CA LEU A 152 -33.88 9.74 8.22
C LEU A 152 -35.39 9.87 8.41
N ARG A 153 -35.90 11.09 8.72
CA ARG A 153 -37.33 11.35 8.86
C ARG A 153 -38.10 11.13 7.55
N GLY A 154 -37.41 11.23 6.41
CA GLY A 154 -37.99 10.97 5.08
C GLY A 154 -37.97 9.47 4.68
N GLY A 155 -37.42 8.57 5.51
CA GLY A 155 -37.35 7.15 5.22
C GLY A 155 -36.31 6.78 4.14
N ASP A 156 -35.32 7.64 3.91
CA ASP A 156 -34.23 7.40 2.93
C ASP A 156 -33.39 6.19 3.34
N LYS A 157 -33.39 5.16 2.51
CA LYS A 157 -32.70 3.88 2.79
C LYS A 157 -31.18 4.04 2.90
N GLU A 158 -30.57 4.89 2.08
CA GLU A 158 -29.13 5.14 2.13
C GLU A 158 -28.77 5.87 3.42
N ALA A 159 -29.61 6.83 3.86
CA ALA A 159 -29.41 7.53 5.11
C ALA A 159 -29.53 6.59 6.33
N ILE A 160 -30.46 5.64 6.32
CA ILE A 160 -30.64 4.63 7.37
C ILE A 160 -29.41 3.71 7.43
N GLN A 161 -28.92 3.24 6.28
CA GLN A 161 -27.69 2.43 6.23
C GLN A 161 -26.48 3.22 6.75
N GLN A 162 -26.33 4.46 6.32
CA GLN A 162 -25.23 5.34 6.75
C GLN A 162 -25.28 5.60 8.25
N GLU A 163 -26.47 5.88 8.83
CA GLU A 163 -26.62 6.06 10.27
C GLU A 163 -26.17 4.83 11.06
N ARG A 164 -26.63 3.65 10.64
CA ARG A 164 -26.27 2.39 11.30
C ARG A 164 -24.76 2.15 11.29
N LEU A 165 -24.11 2.39 10.14
CA LEU A 165 -22.66 2.22 10.01
C LEU A 165 -21.87 3.27 10.80
N LEU A 166 -22.33 4.53 10.83
CA LEU A 166 -21.72 5.57 11.66
C LEU A 166 -21.81 5.23 13.16
N LYS A 167 -22.97 4.71 13.62
CA LYS A 167 -23.13 4.28 15.02
C LYS A 167 -22.23 3.09 15.36
N LEU A 168 -22.12 2.11 14.46
CA LEU A 168 -21.18 0.99 14.65
C LEU A 168 -19.74 1.49 14.80
N ALA A 169 -19.32 2.44 13.95
CA ALA A 169 -18.00 3.05 14.08
C ALA A 169 -17.85 3.80 15.41
N GLN A 170 -18.86 4.58 15.80
CA GLN A 170 -18.86 5.32 17.06
C GLN A 170 -18.67 4.41 18.27
N GLU A 171 -19.41 3.31 18.35
CA GLU A 171 -19.32 2.32 19.42
C GLU A 171 -17.90 1.73 19.52
N MET A 172 -17.26 1.43 18.39
CA MET A 172 -15.87 0.96 18.37
C MET A 172 -14.91 2.01 18.94
N LEU A 173 -15.01 3.24 18.46
CA LEU A 173 -14.12 4.34 18.85
C LEU A 173 -14.31 4.72 20.33
N GLU A 174 -15.54 4.76 20.82
CA GLU A 174 -15.84 5.00 22.25
C GLU A 174 -15.32 3.87 23.17
N ALA A 175 -15.21 2.65 22.64
CA ALA A 175 -14.56 1.53 23.31
C ALA A 175 -13.02 1.56 23.20
N GLY A 176 -12.43 2.62 22.64
CA GLY A 176 -10.98 2.74 22.43
C GLY A 176 -10.42 1.82 21.35
N LYS A 177 -11.24 1.41 20.39
CA LYS A 177 -10.85 0.52 19.30
C LYS A 177 -11.01 1.22 17.96
N PRO A 178 -10.04 1.12 17.04
CA PRO A 178 -10.16 1.69 15.70
C PRO A 178 -11.27 1.01 14.90
N ALA A 179 -11.95 1.79 14.06
CA ALA A 179 -13.11 1.32 13.30
C ALA A 179 -12.79 0.16 12.33
N ARG A 180 -11.53 -0.02 11.90
CA ARG A 180 -11.11 -1.16 11.07
C ARG A 180 -11.31 -2.52 11.72
N LEU A 181 -11.46 -2.58 13.05
CA LEU A 181 -11.71 -3.81 13.79
C LEU A 181 -13.21 -4.15 13.90
N ALA A 182 -14.09 -3.32 13.36
CA ALA A 182 -15.52 -3.60 13.34
C ALA A 182 -15.86 -4.77 12.41
N GLU A 183 -16.77 -5.63 12.83
CA GLU A 183 -17.35 -6.66 11.96
C GLU A 183 -18.40 -6.03 11.05
N VAL A 184 -18.10 -5.93 9.77
CA VAL A 184 -18.98 -5.33 8.75
C VAL A 184 -19.43 -6.41 7.78
N ALA A 185 -20.75 -6.52 7.57
CA ALA A 185 -21.32 -7.45 6.60
C ALA A 185 -20.84 -7.15 5.18
N ASP A 186 -20.70 -8.19 4.34
CA ASP A 186 -20.18 -8.04 2.98
C ASP A 186 -20.98 -7.03 2.14
N ASP A 187 -22.30 -7.02 2.27
CA ASP A 187 -23.19 -6.08 1.57
C ASP A 187 -22.98 -4.62 1.99
N ASP A 188 -22.43 -4.38 3.18
CA ASP A 188 -22.15 -3.06 3.72
C ASP A 188 -20.72 -2.58 3.48
N ARG A 189 -19.79 -3.43 3.05
CA ARG A 189 -18.38 -3.08 2.88
C ARG A 189 -18.15 -1.86 2.00
N LYS A 190 -18.91 -1.76 0.91
CA LYS A 190 -18.82 -0.60 0.03
C LYS A 190 -19.29 0.69 0.72
N ALA A 191 -20.41 0.65 1.43
CA ALA A 191 -20.94 1.80 2.17
C ALA A 191 -20.01 2.17 3.35
N TRP A 192 -19.40 1.18 4.01
CA TRP A 192 -18.39 1.36 5.05
C TRP A 192 -17.16 2.11 4.53
N THR A 193 -16.60 1.68 3.42
CA THR A 193 -15.45 2.37 2.78
C THR A 193 -15.80 3.80 2.39
N MET A 194 -17.05 4.04 1.93
CA MET A 194 -17.53 5.38 1.56
C MET A 194 -17.69 6.33 2.77
N LEU A 195 -17.66 5.83 4.01
CA LEU A 195 -17.59 6.69 5.19
C LEU A 195 -16.27 7.48 5.25
N GLN A 196 -15.21 6.98 4.64
CA GLN A 196 -13.88 7.61 4.60
C GLN A 196 -13.37 8.04 5.99
N LEU A 197 -13.61 7.19 7.00
CA LEU A 197 -13.05 7.36 8.32
C LEU A 197 -11.55 7.02 8.30
N LEU A 198 -10.77 7.74 9.07
CA LEU A 198 -9.32 7.56 9.14
C LEU A 198 -8.96 6.19 9.73
N THR A 199 -9.69 5.78 10.77
CA THR A 199 -9.46 4.53 11.50
C THR A 199 -10.02 3.30 10.80
N THR A 200 -10.74 3.43 9.67
CA THR A 200 -11.11 2.30 8.80
C THR A 200 -9.99 1.88 7.86
N LYS A 201 -8.97 2.73 7.68
CA LYS A 201 -7.84 2.43 6.80
C LYS A 201 -6.99 1.28 7.35
N PRO A 202 -6.52 0.36 6.49
CA PRO A 202 -5.57 -0.66 6.88
C PRO A 202 -4.23 -0.03 7.31
N VAL A 203 -3.58 -0.64 8.31
CA VAL A 203 -2.32 -0.16 8.87
C VAL A 203 -1.24 -1.23 8.71
N LEU A 204 -0.06 -0.81 8.26
CA LEU A 204 1.17 -1.58 8.27
C LEU A 204 2.12 -0.94 9.29
N TYR A 205 2.46 -1.67 10.34
CA TYR A 205 3.45 -1.21 11.31
C TYR A 205 4.86 -1.43 10.79
N VAL A 206 5.66 -0.36 10.75
CA VAL A 206 7.03 -0.36 10.26
C VAL A 206 7.97 -0.18 11.45
N CYS A 207 8.56 -1.29 11.92
CA CYS A 207 9.49 -1.30 13.04
C CYS A 207 10.87 -0.85 12.55
N ASN A 208 11.24 0.39 12.82
CA ASN A 208 12.58 0.88 12.53
C ASN A 208 13.52 0.50 13.66
N VAL A 209 14.47 -0.41 13.36
CA VAL A 209 15.45 -0.96 14.31
C VAL A 209 16.86 -0.46 14.01
N GLU A 210 17.79 -0.68 14.94
CA GLU A 210 19.23 -0.52 14.72
C GLU A 210 19.74 -1.49 13.63
N GLU A 211 20.88 -1.16 13.01
CA GLU A 211 21.46 -1.91 11.88
C GLU A 211 21.64 -3.39 12.19
N GLY A 212 22.18 -3.70 13.38
CA GLY A 212 22.42 -5.10 13.81
C GLY A 212 21.17 -5.95 14.01
N ALA A 213 19.99 -5.33 14.09
CA ALA A 213 18.71 -6.00 14.26
C ALA A 213 17.86 -6.05 12.96
N ALA A 214 18.36 -5.54 11.85
CA ALA A 214 17.61 -5.43 10.59
C ALA A 214 17.15 -6.78 10.04
N ALA A 215 17.93 -7.84 10.23
CA ALA A 215 17.64 -9.19 9.77
C ALA A 215 16.62 -9.93 10.68
N THR A 216 16.76 -9.79 12.01
CA THR A 216 16.03 -10.63 12.97
C THR A 216 15.04 -9.88 13.85
N GLY A 217 15.08 -8.54 13.83
CA GLY A 217 14.36 -7.71 14.79
C GLY A 217 15.00 -7.71 16.17
N ASN A 218 14.35 -7.04 17.11
CA ASN A 218 14.74 -6.93 18.52
C ASN A 218 13.51 -7.05 19.43
N ALA A 219 13.70 -6.91 20.75
CA ALA A 219 12.62 -7.04 21.73
C ALA A 219 11.47 -6.04 21.49
N GLN A 220 11.76 -4.81 21.05
CA GLN A 220 10.74 -3.81 20.77
C GLN A 220 9.93 -4.15 19.51
N SER A 221 10.58 -4.58 18.44
CA SER A 221 9.89 -5.03 17.22
C SER A 221 9.05 -6.29 17.46
N ALA A 222 9.46 -7.18 18.37
CA ALA A 222 8.68 -8.35 18.76
C ALA A 222 7.37 -7.94 19.48
N ARG A 223 7.42 -6.95 20.39
CA ARG A 223 6.22 -6.38 21.03
C ARG A 223 5.24 -5.79 19.99
N VAL A 224 5.77 -5.08 18.99
CA VAL A 224 4.94 -4.54 17.89
C VAL A 224 4.33 -5.67 17.07
N ALA A 225 5.07 -6.74 16.80
CA ALA A 225 4.55 -7.91 16.08
C ALA A 225 3.36 -8.55 16.81
N GLU A 226 3.45 -8.70 18.15
CA GLU A 226 2.35 -9.21 18.99
C GLU A 226 1.13 -8.28 18.95
N MET A 227 1.34 -6.97 19.07
CA MET A 227 0.26 -5.97 18.95
C MET A 227 -0.40 -6.03 17.58
N ALA A 228 0.38 -6.05 16.50
CA ALA A 228 -0.11 -6.14 15.13
C ALA A 228 -0.95 -7.41 14.92
N ALA A 229 -0.45 -8.57 15.36
CA ALA A 229 -1.16 -9.85 15.27
C ALA A 229 -2.50 -9.82 16.02
N ALA A 230 -2.56 -9.22 17.21
CA ALA A 230 -3.79 -9.06 17.99
C ALA A 230 -4.84 -8.20 17.27
N GLN A 231 -4.42 -7.29 16.39
CA GLN A 231 -5.29 -6.43 15.59
C GLN A 231 -5.52 -6.98 14.16
N GLY A 232 -4.97 -8.13 13.80
CA GLY A 232 -4.99 -8.62 12.42
C GLY A 232 -4.27 -7.71 11.43
N ALA A 233 -3.34 -6.88 11.92
CA ALA A 233 -2.52 -5.98 11.12
C ALA A 233 -1.19 -6.64 10.74
N ALA A 234 -0.58 -6.16 9.64
CA ALA A 234 0.76 -6.56 9.23
C ALA A 234 1.84 -5.69 9.90
N HIS A 235 3.06 -6.25 9.99
CA HIS A 235 4.24 -5.51 10.40
C HIS A 235 5.44 -5.88 9.53
N VAL A 236 6.41 -4.97 9.44
CA VAL A 236 7.71 -5.20 8.80
C VAL A 236 8.81 -4.64 9.70
N VAL A 237 9.97 -5.30 9.70
CA VAL A 237 11.18 -4.83 10.39
C VAL A 237 12.13 -4.27 9.34
N ILE A 238 12.60 -3.05 9.54
CA ILE A 238 13.57 -2.38 8.67
C ILE A 238 14.60 -1.62 9.50
N SER A 239 15.74 -1.31 8.92
CA SER A 239 16.62 -0.26 9.42
C SER A 239 16.66 0.87 8.39
N ALA A 240 16.04 2.01 8.73
CA ALA A 240 16.00 3.15 7.82
C ALA A 240 17.39 3.65 7.42
N ARG A 241 18.39 3.43 8.26
CA ARG A 241 19.80 3.76 8.01
C ARG A 241 20.39 2.86 6.94
N ILE A 242 20.19 1.54 7.03
CA ILE A 242 20.60 0.57 6.00
C ILE A 242 19.92 0.91 4.66
N GLU A 243 18.63 1.20 4.67
CA GLU A 243 17.90 1.55 3.44
C GLU A 243 18.44 2.83 2.78
N GLU A 244 18.85 3.81 3.59
CA GLU A 244 19.47 5.04 3.08
C GLU A 244 20.84 4.78 2.45
N GLU A 245 21.61 3.84 2.97
CA GLU A 245 22.90 3.41 2.40
C GLU A 245 22.69 2.65 1.11
N ILE A 246 21.82 1.62 1.10
CA ILE A 246 21.48 0.84 -0.11
C ILE A 246 21.00 1.73 -1.25
N ALA A 247 20.20 2.74 -0.96
CA ALA A 247 19.68 3.67 -1.97
C ALA A 247 20.75 4.53 -2.66
N GLN A 248 22.00 4.48 -2.20
CA GLN A 248 23.16 5.19 -2.78
C GLN A 248 24.07 4.28 -3.59
N LEU A 249 23.89 2.96 -3.48
CA LEU A 249 24.71 1.94 -4.13
C LEU A 249 24.17 1.57 -5.51
N ASP A 250 25.02 1.07 -6.38
CA ASP A 250 24.57 0.39 -7.58
C ASP A 250 24.03 -1.03 -7.26
N ALA A 251 23.48 -1.72 -8.25
CA ALA A 251 22.83 -3.01 -8.03
C ALA A 251 23.81 -4.11 -7.57
N GLU A 252 25.07 -4.07 -8.01
CA GLU A 252 26.11 -5.06 -7.64
C GLU A 252 26.61 -4.77 -6.22
N GLU A 253 26.89 -3.51 -5.92
CA GLU A 253 27.27 -3.06 -4.58
C GLU A 253 26.17 -3.31 -3.54
N ALA A 254 24.90 -3.04 -3.88
CA ALA A 254 23.77 -3.29 -3.03
C ALA A 254 23.60 -4.77 -2.70
N ALA A 255 23.80 -5.66 -3.69
CA ALA A 255 23.72 -7.10 -3.46
C ALA A 255 24.82 -7.60 -2.51
N LEU A 256 26.05 -7.10 -2.65
CA LEU A 256 27.17 -7.43 -1.75
C LEU A 256 26.91 -6.90 -0.33
N PHE A 257 26.41 -5.68 -0.21
CA PHE A 257 26.10 -5.07 1.09
C PHE A 257 25.00 -5.84 1.83
N LEU A 258 23.94 -6.27 1.12
CA LEU A 258 22.89 -7.11 1.71
C LEU A 258 23.43 -8.44 2.21
N ASP A 259 24.30 -9.11 1.44
CA ASP A 259 24.92 -10.38 1.83
C ASP A 259 25.80 -10.22 3.09
N GLU A 260 26.60 -9.15 3.16
CA GLU A 260 27.41 -8.82 4.34
C GLU A 260 26.57 -8.58 5.59
N MET A 261 25.39 -7.96 5.43
CA MET A 261 24.45 -7.69 6.52
C MET A 261 23.56 -8.90 6.86
N GLY A 262 23.67 -10.00 6.13
CA GLY A 262 22.85 -11.20 6.31
C GLY A 262 21.37 -10.96 5.92
N LEU A 263 21.12 -10.04 4.99
CA LEU A 263 19.80 -9.71 4.49
C LEU A 263 19.57 -10.36 3.12
N GLU A 264 18.47 -11.06 2.95
CA GLU A 264 18.08 -11.67 1.67
C GLU A 264 17.63 -10.62 0.65
N GLU A 265 17.11 -9.48 1.14
CA GLU A 265 16.56 -8.39 0.34
C GLU A 265 16.50 -7.08 1.14
N ALA A 266 16.37 -5.96 0.44
CA ALA A 266 16.17 -4.65 1.05
C ALA A 266 14.86 -4.59 1.86
N GLY A 267 14.87 -3.90 2.99
CA GLY A 267 13.69 -3.69 3.83
C GLY A 267 12.62 -2.88 3.10
N LEU A 268 13.01 -1.95 2.22
CA LEU A 268 12.08 -1.23 1.34
C LEU A 268 11.30 -2.17 0.43
N ASP A 269 11.91 -3.20 -0.12
CA ASP A 269 11.22 -4.18 -0.97
C ASP A 269 10.18 -4.96 -0.16
N ARG A 270 10.50 -5.34 1.09
CA ARG A 270 9.55 -5.94 2.03
C ARG A 270 8.40 -5.00 2.36
N LEU A 271 8.71 -3.73 2.63
CA LEU A 271 7.71 -2.71 2.92
C LEU A 271 6.74 -2.52 1.75
N ILE A 272 7.26 -2.41 0.52
CA ILE A 272 6.46 -2.21 -0.69
C ILE A 272 5.54 -3.43 -0.91
N ARG A 273 6.07 -4.65 -0.80
CA ARG A 273 5.27 -5.88 -0.95
C ARG A 273 4.21 -6.01 0.15
N ALA A 274 4.57 -5.76 1.41
CA ALA A 274 3.62 -5.80 2.52
C ALA A 274 2.49 -4.78 2.34
N GLY A 275 2.81 -3.58 1.85
CA GLY A 275 1.81 -2.56 1.51
C GLY A 275 0.91 -2.96 0.35
N TYR A 276 1.47 -3.61 -0.66
CA TYR A 276 0.75 -4.13 -1.82
C TYR A 276 -0.26 -5.21 -1.40
N ASP A 277 0.17 -6.15 -0.55
CA ASP A 277 -0.68 -7.19 -0.01
C ASP A 277 -1.75 -6.65 0.94
N LEU A 278 -1.39 -5.67 1.80
CA LEU A 278 -2.32 -5.02 2.73
C LEU A 278 -3.49 -4.35 2.00
N LEU A 279 -3.22 -3.75 0.85
CA LEU A 279 -4.23 -3.14 -0.02
C LEU A 279 -5.00 -4.16 -0.87
N GLY A 280 -4.72 -5.46 -0.70
CA GLY A 280 -5.38 -6.51 -1.48
C GLY A 280 -5.11 -6.40 -2.98
N LEU A 281 -3.92 -5.94 -3.37
CA LEU A 281 -3.53 -5.77 -4.75
C LEU A 281 -2.95 -7.05 -5.35
N GLN A 282 -2.96 -7.12 -6.66
CA GLN A 282 -2.32 -8.16 -7.46
C GLN A 282 -1.86 -7.59 -8.79
N THR A 283 -0.98 -8.34 -9.47
CA THR A 283 -0.35 -7.94 -10.71
C THR A 283 -0.75 -8.87 -11.85
N TYR A 284 -1.14 -8.30 -12.99
CA TYR A 284 -1.15 -8.99 -14.26
C TYR A 284 -0.16 -8.34 -15.22
N PHE A 285 0.19 -9.04 -16.29
CA PHE A 285 1.18 -8.59 -17.25
C PHE A 285 0.59 -8.46 -18.65
N THR A 286 1.09 -7.47 -19.39
CA THR A 286 1.00 -7.43 -20.86
C THR A 286 2.40 -7.55 -21.41
N VAL A 287 2.60 -8.47 -22.36
CA VAL A 287 3.94 -8.84 -22.83
C VAL A 287 3.96 -8.83 -24.35
N GLY A 288 4.93 -8.11 -24.91
CA GLY A 288 5.13 -8.05 -26.35
C GLY A 288 6.53 -7.54 -26.72
N PRO A 289 6.91 -7.54 -28.01
CA PRO A 289 8.25 -7.12 -28.43
C PRO A 289 8.58 -5.64 -28.14
N LYS A 290 7.56 -4.78 -28.04
CA LYS A 290 7.76 -3.37 -27.73
C LYS A 290 7.97 -3.15 -26.24
N GLU A 291 7.09 -3.73 -25.42
CA GLU A 291 7.14 -3.60 -23.97
C GLU A 291 6.62 -4.86 -23.27
N ALA A 292 7.17 -5.12 -22.08
CA ALA A 292 6.57 -5.94 -21.05
C ALA A 292 6.19 -5.03 -19.89
N ARG A 293 4.94 -5.10 -19.45
CA ARG A 293 4.43 -4.20 -18.43
C ARG A 293 3.62 -4.94 -17.37
N ALA A 294 3.87 -4.59 -16.12
CA ALA A 294 3.10 -5.02 -14.98
C ALA A 294 2.00 -3.99 -14.67
N TRP A 295 0.80 -4.49 -14.40
CA TRP A 295 -0.38 -3.68 -14.10
C TRP A 295 -0.96 -4.05 -12.74
N THR A 296 -1.25 -3.04 -11.93
CA THR A 296 -1.82 -3.22 -10.59
C THR A 296 -3.34 -3.21 -10.65
N ILE A 297 -3.97 -4.21 -10.05
CA ILE A 297 -5.43 -4.29 -9.86
C ILE A 297 -5.75 -4.81 -8.45
N PRO A 298 -6.91 -4.46 -7.87
CA PRO A 298 -7.42 -5.15 -6.69
C PRO A 298 -7.71 -6.63 -6.97
N ARG A 299 -7.51 -7.49 -5.99
CA ARG A 299 -7.95 -8.90 -6.04
C ARG A 299 -9.45 -8.97 -6.31
N GLY A 300 -9.89 -9.94 -7.10
CA GLY A 300 -11.28 -10.05 -7.52
C GLY A 300 -11.68 -9.20 -8.72
N THR A 301 -10.74 -8.43 -9.31
CA THR A 301 -11.00 -7.61 -10.50
C THR A 301 -11.28 -8.49 -11.72
N ARG A 302 -12.37 -8.19 -12.45
CA ARG A 302 -12.73 -8.91 -13.66
C ARG A 302 -12.01 -8.35 -14.90
N ALA A 303 -11.90 -9.17 -15.94
CA ALA A 303 -11.18 -8.85 -17.17
C ALA A 303 -11.55 -7.48 -17.82
N PRO A 304 -12.82 -7.06 -17.91
CA PRO A 304 -13.14 -5.74 -18.46
C PRO A 304 -12.55 -4.58 -17.62
N GLN A 305 -12.65 -4.65 -16.30
CA GLN A 305 -12.10 -3.62 -15.39
C GLN A 305 -10.57 -3.62 -15.43
N ALA A 306 -9.94 -4.82 -15.53
CA ALA A 306 -8.50 -4.92 -15.72
C ALA A 306 -8.06 -4.26 -17.04
N ALA A 307 -8.79 -4.49 -18.14
CA ALA A 307 -8.57 -3.80 -19.41
C ALA A 307 -8.73 -2.27 -19.27
N GLY A 308 -9.66 -1.83 -18.43
CA GLY A 308 -9.92 -0.42 -18.12
C GLY A 308 -8.75 0.29 -17.45
N VAL A 309 -7.90 -0.43 -16.71
CA VAL A 309 -6.67 0.12 -16.12
C VAL A 309 -5.66 0.55 -17.20
N ILE A 310 -5.65 -0.14 -18.36
CA ILE A 310 -4.84 0.25 -19.51
C ILE A 310 -5.41 1.50 -20.17
N HIS A 311 -6.69 1.45 -20.51
CA HIS A 311 -7.42 2.57 -21.09
C HIS A 311 -8.94 2.36 -20.97
N GLY A 312 -9.70 3.43 -20.70
CA GLY A 312 -11.15 3.33 -20.56
C GLY A 312 -11.89 2.79 -21.80
N ASP A 313 -11.33 2.97 -22.99
CA ASP A 313 -11.90 2.39 -24.21
C ASP A 313 -11.80 0.87 -24.24
N PHE A 314 -10.75 0.30 -23.64
CA PHE A 314 -10.58 -1.15 -23.54
C PHE A 314 -11.68 -1.78 -22.67
N GLU A 315 -12.07 -1.11 -21.59
CA GLU A 315 -13.19 -1.55 -20.75
C GLU A 315 -14.52 -1.48 -21.52
N ARG A 316 -14.81 -0.32 -22.12
CA ARG A 316 -16.07 -0.08 -22.86
C ARG A 316 -16.24 -1.03 -24.04
N GLY A 317 -15.17 -1.20 -24.82
CA GLY A 317 -15.15 -2.04 -26.01
C GLY A 317 -14.77 -3.50 -25.76
N PHE A 318 -14.63 -3.94 -24.50
CA PHE A 318 -14.12 -5.27 -24.16
C PHE A 318 -14.89 -6.39 -24.86
N ILE A 319 -14.16 -7.25 -25.59
CA ILE A 319 -14.69 -8.44 -26.25
C ILE A 319 -14.28 -9.68 -25.47
N ARG A 320 -12.98 -9.91 -25.29
CA ARG A 320 -12.40 -11.07 -24.62
C ARG A 320 -10.95 -10.80 -24.24
N ALA A 321 -10.39 -11.63 -23.37
CA ALA A 321 -8.97 -11.66 -23.03
C ALA A 321 -8.36 -13.00 -23.43
N GLU A 322 -7.24 -12.98 -24.15
CA GLU A 322 -6.38 -14.15 -24.33
C GLU A 322 -5.44 -14.18 -23.12
N THR A 323 -5.45 -15.29 -22.39
CA THR A 323 -4.86 -15.40 -21.05
C THR A 323 -3.92 -16.59 -20.99
N ILE A 324 -2.69 -16.37 -20.54
CA ILE A 324 -1.71 -17.41 -20.26
C ILE A 324 -1.25 -17.23 -18.82
N ALA A 325 -1.23 -18.31 -18.02
CA ALA A 325 -0.65 -18.25 -16.69
C ALA A 325 0.88 -18.01 -16.79
N TYR A 326 1.44 -17.26 -15.83
CA TYR A 326 2.88 -16.97 -15.78
C TYR A 326 3.74 -18.22 -15.94
N ASP A 327 3.44 -19.28 -15.16
CA ASP A 327 4.23 -20.51 -15.18
C ASP A 327 4.18 -21.22 -16.54
N ASP A 328 3.01 -21.24 -17.20
CA ASP A 328 2.87 -21.80 -18.56
C ASP A 328 3.65 -20.95 -19.57
N TYR A 329 3.59 -19.61 -19.46
CA TYR A 329 4.33 -18.73 -20.37
C TYR A 329 5.84 -18.95 -20.26
N VAL A 330 6.36 -19.07 -19.03
CA VAL A 330 7.79 -19.23 -18.78
C VAL A 330 8.27 -20.64 -19.15
N SER A 331 7.55 -21.69 -18.72
CA SER A 331 7.96 -23.08 -18.95
C SER A 331 7.94 -23.48 -20.43
N LEU A 332 7.01 -22.91 -21.19
CA LEU A 332 6.86 -23.19 -22.63
C LEU A 332 7.71 -22.23 -23.51
N GLY A 333 8.24 -21.16 -22.95
CA GLY A 333 9.13 -20.23 -23.66
C GLY A 333 8.42 -19.16 -24.47
N GLY A 334 7.19 -18.78 -24.08
CA GLY A 334 6.48 -17.63 -24.62
C GLY A 334 5.10 -17.92 -25.20
N GLU A 335 4.48 -16.87 -25.74
CA GLU A 335 3.09 -16.87 -26.18
C GLU A 335 2.78 -17.90 -27.27
N ALA A 336 3.61 -17.96 -28.34
CA ALA A 336 3.38 -18.88 -29.45
C ALA A 336 3.39 -20.34 -29.00
N ALA A 337 4.39 -20.74 -28.21
CA ALA A 337 4.51 -22.11 -27.71
C ALA A 337 3.39 -22.45 -26.70
N ALA A 338 2.98 -21.49 -25.86
CA ALA A 338 1.84 -21.67 -24.96
C ALA A 338 0.52 -21.87 -25.74
N LYS A 339 0.35 -21.15 -26.85
CA LYS A 339 -0.79 -21.30 -27.74
C LYS A 339 -0.81 -22.67 -28.41
N ASP A 340 0.31 -23.09 -28.98
CA ASP A 340 0.46 -24.40 -29.65
C ASP A 340 0.25 -25.58 -28.65
N ALA A 341 0.65 -25.40 -27.40
CA ALA A 341 0.43 -26.35 -26.32
C ALA A 341 -1.01 -26.31 -25.73
N GLY A 342 -1.90 -25.45 -26.23
CA GLY A 342 -3.27 -25.29 -25.75
C GLY A 342 -3.38 -24.66 -24.36
N ARG A 343 -2.35 -23.91 -23.92
CA ARG A 343 -2.31 -23.22 -22.64
C ARG A 343 -2.79 -21.76 -22.69
N MET A 344 -3.02 -21.22 -23.87
CA MET A 344 -3.69 -19.93 -24.03
C MET A 344 -5.21 -20.14 -23.95
N ARG A 345 -5.81 -19.58 -22.91
CA ARG A 345 -7.25 -19.59 -22.66
C ARG A 345 -7.89 -18.35 -23.27
N VAL A 346 -9.14 -18.44 -23.64
CA VAL A 346 -9.95 -17.31 -24.09
C VAL A 346 -11.01 -17.04 -23.03
N GLU A 347 -10.92 -15.90 -22.38
CA GLU A 347 -11.73 -15.55 -21.22
C GLU A 347 -12.70 -14.41 -21.56
N GLY A 348 -13.92 -14.53 -21.05
CA GLY A 348 -14.99 -13.54 -21.23
C GLY A 348 -15.08 -12.51 -20.12
N LYS A 349 -16.16 -11.71 -20.14
CA LYS A 349 -16.41 -10.61 -19.19
C LYS A 349 -16.49 -11.04 -17.71
N GLY A 350 -16.84 -12.29 -17.45
CA GLY A 350 -16.97 -12.82 -16.10
C GLY A 350 -15.66 -13.33 -15.47
N TYR A 351 -14.58 -13.36 -16.26
CA TYR A 351 -13.30 -13.88 -15.77
C TYR A 351 -12.70 -12.97 -14.71
N GLU A 352 -12.39 -13.52 -13.56
CA GLU A 352 -11.63 -12.88 -12.50
C GLU A 352 -10.13 -13.09 -12.77
N VAL A 353 -9.43 -11.99 -13.02
CA VAL A 353 -7.99 -11.99 -13.33
C VAL A 353 -7.22 -12.52 -12.12
N LYS A 354 -6.26 -13.40 -12.35
CA LYS A 354 -5.39 -13.97 -11.34
C LYS A 354 -4.04 -13.27 -11.32
N ASP A 355 -3.42 -13.29 -10.14
CA ASP A 355 -2.05 -12.79 -9.99
C ASP A 355 -1.10 -13.59 -10.89
N GLY A 356 -0.30 -12.86 -11.67
CA GLY A 356 0.64 -13.45 -12.65
C GLY A 356 0.06 -13.76 -14.01
N ASP A 357 -1.23 -13.55 -14.28
CA ASP A 357 -1.77 -13.72 -15.63
C ASP A 357 -1.08 -12.83 -16.66
N VAL A 358 -0.70 -13.40 -17.79
CA VAL A 358 -0.27 -12.66 -18.99
C VAL A 358 -1.47 -12.50 -19.91
N LEU A 359 -1.89 -11.25 -20.12
CA LEU A 359 -3.15 -10.92 -20.76
C LEU A 359 -2.94 -10.16 -22.07
N HIS A 360 -3.72 -10.54 -23.10
CA HIS A 360 -3.91 -9.76 -24.31
C HIS A 360 -5.40 -9.46 -24.48
N PHE A 361 -5.77 -8.17 -24.37
CA PHE A 361 -7.17 -7.75 -24.46
C PHE A 361 -7.58 -7.45 -25.90
N LEU A 362 -8.70 -8.03 -26.32
CA LEU A 362 -9.36 -7.71 -27.60
C LEU A 362 -10.57 -6.84 -27.30
N PHE A 363 -10.65 -5.72 -28.00
CA PHE A 363 -11.72 -4.73 -27.81
C PHE A 363 -12.10 -4.08 -29.15
N ASN A 364 -13.33 -3.56 -29.21
CA ASN A 364 -13.77 -2.70 -30.32
C ASN A 364 -13.47 -1.24 -29.93
N ALA A 365 -12.80 -0.52 -30.83
CA ALA A 365 -12.51 0.91 -30.70
C ALA A 365 -13.76 1.76 -30.97
#